data_c7a54c9eea3a6fa617946588ccc8152f
#
_entry.id   c7a54c9eea3a6fa617946588ccc8152f
#
_cell.length_a   1.000
_cell.length_b   1.000
_cell.length_c   1.000
_cell.angle_alpha   90.00
_cell.angle_beta   90.00
_cell.angle_gamma   90.00
#
_symmetry.space_group_name_H-M   'P 1'
#
loop_
_entity.id
_entity.type
_entity.pdbx_description
1 polymer ?
#
loop_
_entity_poly.entity_id
_entity_poly.type
_entity_poly.pdbx_seq_one_letter_code
_entity_poly.pdbx_strand_id
1 'polypeptide(L)'
;KGLSSIKYMSSGIAEELYGLAHEKSHRRFVDILRDLDQKTSLNTRQLDILIKIDFFSDFGNQRELLRITDIYYETFKRGQAKKISKDKVDGTPLEAIVSKYAVGVTKSGGIAKSYTLLDIDSILNEAEDAVMALHMDDLSDLLKVRNFADVMGYVGYVSGKEEDRRKLYILDVYPLVRRKDNKQFGYSVITKSIGSGKEGRFTVVN
;
A
#
# COMPACT_ATOMS: atom_id res chain seq x y z
N LYS A 1 12.75 15.63 1.49
CA LYS A 1 13.41 14.55 2.28
C LYS A 1 13.50 13.32 1.40
N GLY A 2 14.66 12.61 1.39
CA GLY A 2 14.87 11.43 0.57
C GLY A 2 14.26 10.15 1.20
N LEU A 3 14.30 9.03 0.46
CA LEU A 3 13.79 7.72 0.90
C LEU A 3 14.39 7.25 2.23
N SER A 4 15.64 7.57 2.52
CA SER A 4 16.32 7.26 3.79
C SER A 4 15.73 7.96 5.01
N SER A 5 14.85 8.97 4.84
CA SER A 5 14.13 9.61 5.95
C SER A 5 12.81 8.91 6.33
N ILE A 6 12.41 7.89 5.57
CA ILE A 6 11.21 7.07 5.84
C ILE A 6 11.54 6.07 6.95
N LYS A 7 10.66 5.92 7.94
CA LYS A 7 10.83 4.88 8.97
C LYS A 7 11.06 3.50 8.34
N TYR A 8 11.98 2.75 8.90
CA TYR A 8 12.35 1.40 8.46
C TYR A 8 13.06 1.32 7.10
N MET A 9 13.39 2.44 6.45
CA MET A 9 14.20 2.48 5.24
C MET A 9 15.65 2.77 5.60
N SER A 10 16.56 1.86 5.22
CA SER A 10 18.00 2.10 5.29
C SER A 10 18.50 2.85 4.05
N SER A 11 19.68 3.46 4.14
CA SER A 11 20.34 4.07 2.96
C SER A 11 20.59 3.04 1.86
N GLY A 12 20.97 1.80 2.22
CA GLY A 12 21.18 0.73 1.25
C GLY A 12 19.93 0.39 0.44
N ILE A 13 18.76 0.25 1.10
CA ILE A 13 17.48 0.03 0.40
C ILE A 13 17.13 1.24 -0.49
N ALA A 14 17.39 2.45 -0.02
CA ALA A 14 17.14 3.66 -0.83
C ALA A 14 18.02 3.69 -2.09
N GLU A 15 19.28 3.26 -2.01
CA GLU A 15 20.20 3.13 -3.14
C GLU A 15 19.77 2.02 -4.12
N GLU A 16 19.34 0.86 -3.61
CA GLU A 16 18.79 -0.23 -4.42
C GLU A 16 17.56 0.23 -5.22
N LEU A 17 16.61 0.92 -4.56
CA LEU A 17 15.42 1.47 -5.21
C LEU A 17 15.77 2.55 -6.24
N TYR A 18 16.75 3.40 -5.94
CA TYR A 18 17.24 4.40 -6.88
C TYR A 18 17.86 3.74 -8.12
N GLY A 19 18.70 2.72 -7.94
CA GLY A 19 19.27 1.93 -9.02
C GLY A 19 18.19 1.32 -9.91
N LEU A 20 17.20 0.65 -9.31
CA LEU A 20 16.10 0.02 -10.02
C LEU A 20 15.30 1.02 -10.88
N ALA A 21 15.02 2.21 -10.36
CA ALA A 21 14.30 3.27 -11.08
C ALA A 21 15.05 3.78 -12.32
N HIS A 22 16.38 3.64 -12.35
CA HIS A 22 17.24 4.10 -13.47
C HIS A 22 17.57 2.98 -14.46
N GLU A 23 17.43 1.72 -14.07
CA GLU A 23 17.76 0.59 -14.96
C GLU A 23 16.71 0.35 -16.04
N LYS A 24 15.43 0.43 -15.70
CA LYS A 24 14.34 0.02 -16.57
C LYS A 24 13.04 0.75 -16.29
N SER A 25 12.36 1.15 -17.35
CA SER A 25 10.96 1.59 -17.27
C SER A 25 10.02 0.38 -17.18
N HIS A 26 9.22 0.30 -16.15
CA HIS A 26 8.20 -0.73 -15.96
C HIS A 26 6.85 -0.22 -16.45
N ARG A 27 6.08 -1.10 -17.07
CA ARG A 27 4.71 -0.79 -17.53
C ARG A 27 3.66 -1.31 -16.58
N ARG A 28 3.98 -2.37 -15.83
CA ARG A 28 3.09 -3.07 -14.90
C ARG A 28 3.67 -3.06 -13.50
N PHE A 29 2.80 -2.98 -12.52
CA PHE A 29 3.22 -3.04 -11.12
C PHE A 29 3.75 -4.43 -10.73
N VAL A 30 3.19 -5.49 -11.31
CA VAL A 30 3.71 -6.86 -11.12
C VAL A 30 5.17 -7.00 -11.57
N ASP A 31 5.58 -6.30 -12.64
CA ASP A 31 6.98 -6.33 -13.08
C ASP A 31 7.91 -5.66 -12.05
N ILE A 32 7.43 -4.56 -11.43
CA ILE A 32 8.15 -3.93 -10.31
C ILE A 32 8.27 -4.89 -9.14
N LEU A 33 7.18 -5.58 -8.74
CA LEU A 33 7.22 -6.54 -7.63
C LEU A 33 8.26 -7.64 -7.86
N ARG A 34 8.37 -8.14 -9.10
CA ARG A 34 9.40 -9.14 -9.48
C ARG A 34 10.81 -8.59 -9.34
N ASP A 35 11.05 -7.39 -9.87
CA ASP A 35 12.37 -6.78 -9.82
C ASP A 35 12.75 -6.39 -8.38
N LEU A 36 11.80 -5.93 -7.57
CA LEU A 36 12.01 -5.68 -6.14
C LEU A 36 12.44 -6.96 -5.40
N ASP A 37 11.77 -8.09 -5.64
CA ASP A 37 12.11 -9.38 -5.01
C ASP A 37 13.47 -9.94 -5.46
N GLN A 38 13.90 -9.66 -6.67
CA GLN A 38 15.12 -10.22 -7.25
C GLN A 38 16.35 -9.35 -7.04
N LYS A 39 16.16 -8.02 -7.00
CA LYS A 39 17.26 -7.05 -7.06
C LYS A 39 17.41 -6.19 -5.81
N THR A 40 16.47 -6.29 -4.87
CA THR A 40 16.51 -5.46 -3.65
C THR A 40 16.36 -6.31 -2.39
N SER A 41 16.79 -5.75 -1.27
CA SER A 41 16.58 -6.29 0.06
C SER A 41 15.26 -5.82 0.72
N LEU A 42 14.37 -5.18 -0.07
CA LEU A 42 13.09 -4.66 0.37
C LEU A 42 12.18 -5.78 0.86
N ASN A 43 11.65 -5.65 2.07
CA ASN A 43 10.67 -6.60 2.60
C ASN A 43 9.23 -6.12 2.38
N THR A 44 8.26 -7.02 2.60
CA THR A 44 6.82 -6.73 2.39
C THR A 44 6.30 -5.57 3.23
N ARG A 45 6.80 -5.39 4.47
CA ARG A 45 6.43 -4.25 5.32
C ARG A 45 6.91 -2.93 4.74
N GLN A 46 8.13 -2.91 4.22
CA GLN A 46 8.69 -1.71 3.59
C GLN A 46 7.99 -1.37 2.28
N LEU A 47 7.63 -2.40 1.50
CA LEU A 47 6.81 -2.23 0.30
C LEU A 47 5.43 -1.64 0.64
N ASP A 48 4.74 -2.18 1.64
CA ASP A 48 3.46 -1.67 2.14
C ASP A 48 3.56 -0.17 2.53
N ILE A 49 4.64 0.20 3.20
CA ILE A 49 4.94 1.60 3.55
C ILE A 49 5.07 2.47 2.29
N LEU A 50 5.85 2.04 1.29
CA LEU A 50 6.04 2.79 0.05
C LEU A 50 4.73 2.98 -0.72
N ILE A 51 3.89 1.95 -0.79
CA ILE A 51 2.56 2.06 -1.40
C ILE A 51 1.71 3.09 -0.63
N LYS A 52 1.69 3.01 0.70
CA LYS A 52 0.88 3.88 1.57
C LYS A 52 1.30 5.35 1.58
N ILE A 53 2.48 5.68 1.07
CA ILE A 53 2.95 7.08 0.89
C ILE A 53 2.93 7.52 -0.57
N ASP A 54 2.18 6.82 -1.43
CA ASP A 54 2.03 7.11 -2.87
C ASP A 54 3.33 7.03 -3.70
N PHE A 55 4.34 6.25 -3.25
CA PHE A 55 5.61 6.12 -3.98
C PHE A 55 5.44 5.48 -5.37
N PHE A 56 4.43 4.64 -5.54
CA PHE A 56 4.12 3.94 -6.79
C PHE A 56 2.84 4.46 -7.48
N SER A 57 2.45 5.72 -7.23
CA SER A 57 1.21 6.32 -7.75
C SER A 57 1.07 6.30 -9.27
N ASP A 58 2.17 6.21 -10.01
CA ASP A 58 2.16 6.10 -11.47
C ASP A 58 1.56 4.77 -11.98
N PHE A 59 1.43 3.76 -11.12
CA PHE A 59 0.94 2.41 -11.46
C PHE A 59 -0.51 2.16 -11.03
N GLY A 60 -1.08 3.00 -10.20
CA GLY A 60 -2.43 2.85 -9.68
C GLY A 60 -2.63 3.51 -8.33
N ASN A 61 -3.86 3.46 -7.81
CA ASN A 61 -4.13 3.96 -6.48
C ASN A 61 -3.66 2.99 -5.38
N GLN A 62 -3.52 3.48 -4.15
CA GLN A 62 -2.98 2.69 -3.03
C GLN A 62 -3.75 1.38 -2.79
N ARG A 63 -5.08 1.39 -2.90
CA ARG A 63 -5.90 0.19 -2.66
C ARG A 63 -5.70 -0.87 -3.73
N GLU A 64 -5.62 -0.47 -4.99
CA GLU A 64 -5.33 -1.37 -6.13
C GLU A 64 -3.95 -1.99 -5.98
N LEU A 65 -2.92 -1.18 -5.70
CA LEU A 65 -1.55 -1.66 -5.52
C LEU A 65 -1.40 -2.60 -4.33
N LEU A 66 -2.04 -2.31 -3.19
CA LEU A 66 -2.08 -3.22 -2.04
C LEU A 66 -2.73 -4.55 -2.41
N ARG A 67 -3.85 -4.54 -3.17
CA ARG A 67 -4.53 -5.76 -3.62
C ARG A 67 -3.67 -6.59 -4.55
N ILE A 68 -2.97 -5.97 -5.49
CA ILE A 68 -2.02 -6.67 -6.39
C ILE A 68 -0.87 -7.26 -5.58
N THR A 69 -0.37 -6.53 -4.59
CA THR A 69 0.69 -6.99 -3.68
C THR A 69 0.25 -8.24 -2.91
N ASP A 70 -0.97 -8.26 -2.35
CA ASP A 70 -1.52 -9.43 -1.66
C ASP A 70 -1.63 -10.65 -2.60
N ILE A 71 -2.12 -10.45 -3.83
CA ILE A 71 -2.20 -11.51 -4.82
C ILE A 71 -0.81 -12.08 -5.13
N TYR A 72 0.16 -11.22 -5.34
CA TYR A 72 1.53 -11.60 -5.66
C TYR A 72 2.22 -12.37 -4.53
N TYR A 73 2.20 -11.84 -3.30
CA TYR A 73 2.92 -12.42 -2.16
C TYR A 73 2.17 -13.58 -1.52
N GLU A 74 0.89 -13.41 -1.21
CA GLU A 74 0.13 -14.38 -0.41
C GLU A 74 -0.48 -15.49 -1.26
N THR A 75 -1.04 -15.16 -2.42
CA THR A 75 -1.71 -16.15 -3.27
C THR A 75 -0.69 -16.93 -4.11
N PHE A 76 0.20 -16.22 -4.78
CA PHE A 76 1.15 -16.83 -5.74
C PHE A 76 2.59 -16.91 -5.23
N LYS A 77 2.83 -16.69 -3.93
CA LYS A 77 4.15 -16.88 -3.28
C LYS A 77 5.29 -16.22 -4.06
N ARG A 78 5.17 -14.93 -4.27
CA ARG A 78 6.16 -14.14 -5.03
C ARG A 78 6.34 -14.59 -6.48
N GLY A 79 5.24 -14.99 -7.11
CA GLY A 79 5.30 -15.51 -8.48
C GLY A 79 6.02 -16.86 -8.64
N GLN A 80 6.24 -17.62 -7.54
CA GLN A 80 6.96 -18.90 -7.55
C GLN A 80 6.05 -20.12 -7.30
N ALA A 81 4.76 -19.91 -7.10
CA ALA A 81 3.83 -20.97 -6.82
C ALA A 81 3.73 -21.93 -8.03
N LYS A 82 4.00 -23.21 -7.81
CA LYS A 82 3.78 -24.27 -8.82
C LYS A 82 2.37 -24.85 -8.73
N LYS A 83 1.76 -24.75 -7.56
CA LYS A 83 0.41 -25.23 -7.26
C LYS A 83 -0.30 -24.27 -6.33
N ILE A 84 -1.61 -24.14 -6.52
CA ILE A 84 -2.50 -23.37 -5.63
C ILE A 84 -3.69 -24.20 -5.23
N SER A 85 -4.09 -24.17 -3.94
CA SER A 85 -5.30 -24.83 -3.48
C SER A 85 -6.54 -24.23 -4.14
N LYS A 86 -7.48 -25.08 -4.53
CA LYS A 86 -8.77 -24.65 -5.09
C LYS A 86 -9.54 -23.75 -4.14
N ASP A 87 -9.51 -24.04 -2.84
CA ASP A 87 -10.18 -23.24 -1.80
C ASP A 87 -9.75 -21.78 -1.77
N LYS A 88 -8.55 -21.45 -2.30
CA LYS A 88 -8.03 -20.07 -2.39
C LYS A 88 -8.47 -19.34 -3.65
N VAL A 89 -8.97 -20.07 -4.64
CA VAL A 89 -9.23 -19.56 -5.99
C VAL A 89 -10.69 -19.68 -6.37
N ASP A 90 -11.29 -20.85 -6.13
CA ASP A 90 -12.67 -21.14 -6.50
C ASP A 90 -13.64 -20.17 -5.81
N GLY A 91 -14.59 -19.63 -6.55
CA GLY A 91 -15.53 -18.61 -6.07
C GLY A 91 -14.93 -17.20 -5.96
N THR A 92 -13.67 -17.00 -6.36
CA THR A 92 -13.03 -15.68 -6.41
C THR A 92 -12.88 -15.18 -7.86
N PRO A 93 -12.66 -13.87 -8.08
CA PRO A 93 -12.37 -13.34 -9.42
C PRO A 93 -11.14 -13.98 -10.09
N LEU A 94 -10.26 -14.62 -9.31
CA LEU A 94 -9.07 -15.30 -9.83
C LEU A 94 -9.38 -16.65 -10.48
N GLU A 95 -10.54 -17.26 -10.21
CA GLU A 95 -10.92 -18.59 -10.74
C GLU A 95 -10.89 -18.62 -12.26
N ALA A 96 -11.52 -17.64 -12.91
CA ALA A 96 -11.56 -17.55 -14.36
C ALA A 96 -10.16 -17.37 -14.98
N ILE A 97 -9.28 -16.64 -14.31
CA ILE A 97 -7.91 -16.39 -14.76
C ILE A 97 -7.06 -17.65 -14.59
N VAL A 98 -7.07 -18.24 -13.38
CA VAL A 98 -6.29 -19.44 -13.08
C VAL A 98 -6.70 -20.61 -13.98
N SER A 99 -7.99 -20.77 -14.24
CA SER A 99 -8.49 -21.85 -15.11
C SER A 99 -7.97 -21.82 -16.53
N LYS A 100 -7.54 -20.67 -17.04
CA LYS A 100 -6.93 -20.54 -18.39
C LYS A 100 -5.51 -21.10 -18.46
N TYR A 101 -4.76 -20.97 -17.35
CA TYR A 101 -3.31 -21.21 -17.30
C TYR A 101 -2.91 -22.30 -16.30
N ALA A 102 -3.87 -23.14 -15.88
CA ALA A 102 -3.62 -24.18 -14.89
C ALA A 102 -4.44 -25.45 -15.15
N VAL A 103 -3.95 -26.56 -14.62
CA VAL A 103 -4.63 -27.86 -14.69
C VAL A 103 -5.20 -28.22 -13.33
N GLY A 104 -6.51 -28.42 -13.26
CA GLY A 104 -7.26 -28.78 -12.06
C GLY A 104 -7.65 -30.26 -11.95
N VAL A 105 -7.02 -31.16 -12.74
CA VAL A 105 -7.28 -32.59 -12.75
C VAL A 105 -6.04 -33.39 -12.34
N THR A 106 -6.27 -34.58 -11.78
CA THR A 106 -5.18 -35.53 -11.46
C THR A 106 -4.70 -36.24 -12.71
N LYS A 107 -3.53 -36.89 -12.65
CA LYS A 107 -3.01 -37.72 -13.75
C LYS A 107 -3.96 -38.86 -14.16
N SER A 108 -4.83 -39.32 -13.25
CA SER A 108 -5.86 -40.34 -13.47
C SER A 108 -7.19 -39.76 -13.96
N GLY A 109 -7.30 -38.44 -14.25
CA GLY A 109 -8.49 -37.80 -14.76
C GLY A 109 -9.51 -37.37 -13.67
N GLY A 110 -9.23 -37.58 -12.38
CA GLY A 110 -10.08 -37.15 -11.29
C GLY A 110 -9.91 -35.66 -10.95
N ILE A 111 -10.82 -35.10 -10.16
CA ILE A 111 -10.74 -33.70 -9.69
C ILE A 111 -9.59 -33.56 -8.68
N ALA A 112 -8.62 -32.70 -8.97
CA ALA A 112 -7.55 -32.39 -8.04
C ALA A 112 -8.02 -31.37 -6.98
N LYS A 113 -7.44 -31.45 -5.77
CA LYS A 113 -7.66 -30.45 -4.69
C LYS A 113 -6.93 -29.12 -4.95
N SER A 114 -6.02 -29.11 -5.90
CA SER A 114 -5.21 -27.94 -6.25
C SER A 114 -5.07 -27.81 -7.75
N TYR A 115 -4.96 -26.59 -8.23
CA TYR A 115 -4.50 -26.30 -9.58
C TYR A 115 -2.99 -26.46 -9.67
N THR A 116 -2.51 -27.06 -10.77
CA THR A 116 -1.09 -27.01 -11.16
C THR A 116 -0.93 -25.87 -12.15
N LEU A 117 -0.16 -24.85 -11.79
CA LEU A 117 0.03 -23.64 -12.59
C LEU A 117 1.01 -23.92 -13.72
N LEU A 118 0.63 -23.57 -14.95
CA LEU A 118 1.44 -23.74 -16.16
C LEU A 118 2.16 -22.44 -16.55
N ASP A 119 1.48 -21.30 -16.40
CA ASP A 119 2.00 -19.98 -16.74
C ASP A 119 1.59 -18.96 -15.66
N ILE A 120 2.45 -18.81 -14.67
CA ILE A 120 2.20 -17.90 -13.54
C ILE A 120 2.35 -16.43 -13.96
N ASP A 121 3.15 -16.14 -14.96
CA ASP A 121 3.37 -14.76 -15.41
C ASP A 121 2.13 -14.22 -16.09
N SER A 122 1.50 -15.01 -16.96
CA SER A 122 0.21 -14.64 -17.55
C SER A 122 -0.90 -14.51 -16.50
N ILE A 123 -0.93 -15.40 -15.50
CA ILE A 123 -1.89 -15.30 -14.39
C ILE A 123 -1.74 -13.98 -13.63
N LEU A 124 -0.50 -13.59 -13.26
CA LEU A 124 -0.25 -12.37 -12.51
C LEU A 124 -0.57 -11.12 -13.32
N ASN A 125 -0.24 -11.12 -14.61
CA ASN A 125 -0.55 -10.01 -15.50
C ASN A 125 -2.07 -9.82 -15.67
N GLU A 126 -2.82 -10.91 -15.90
CA GLU A 126 -4.28 -10.83 -16.00
C GLU A 126 -4.94 -10.49 -14.65
N ALA A 127 -4.35 -10.94 -13.54
CA ALA A 127 -4.84 -10.58 -12.20
C ALA A 127 -4.67 -9.08 -11.92
N GLU A 128 -3.54 -8.49 -12.32
CA GLU A 128 -3.35 -7.04 -12.25
C GLU A 128 -4.37 -6.30 -13.12
N ASP A 129 -4.56 -6.72 -14.38
CA ASP A 129 -5.57 -6.13 -15.27
C ASP A 129 -6.98 -6.23 -14.68
N ALA A 130 -7.32 -7.36 -14.06
CA ALA A 130 -8.61 -7.54 -13.40
C ALA A 130 -8.80 -6.63 -12.18
N VAL A 131 -7.76 -6.43 -11.36
CA VAL A 131 -7.81 -5.49 -10.22
C VAL A 131 -7.97 -4.06 -10.73
N MET A 132 -7.22 -3.65 -11.74
CA MET A 132 -7.31 -2.31 -12.31
C MET A 132 -8.67 -2.04 -12.96
N ALA A 133 -9.28 -3.04 -13.58
CA ALA A 133 -10.61 -2.94 -14.18
C ALA A 133 -11.74 -2.75 -13.14
N LEU A 134 -11.50 -3.04 -11.86
CA LEU A 134 -12.47 -2.78 -10.79
C LEU A 134 -12.62 -1.29 -10.49
N HIS A 135 -11.67 -0.45 -10.90
CA HIS A 135 -11.63 0.99 -10.61
C HIS A 135 -11.93 1.26 -9.13
N MET A 136 -11.17 0.60 -8.26
CA MET A 136 -11.38 0.68 -6.81
C MET A 136 -11.21 2.12 -6.33
N ASP A 137 -12.13 2.57 -5.46
CA ASP A 137 -11.92 3.84 -4.77
C ASP A 137 -10.62 3.79 -3.97
N ASP A 138 -9.82 4.86 -4.06
CA ASP A 138 -8.58 4.96 -3.32
C ASP A 138 -8.83 5.02 -1.79
N LEU A 139 -7.75 4.93 -1.01
CA LEU A 139 -7.83 5.16 0.42
C LEU A 139 -8.34 6.58 0.70
N SER A 140 -9.16 6.73 1.75
CA SER A 140 -9.66 8.05 2.14
C SER A 140 -8.49 8.99 2.48
N ASP A 141 -8.66 10.29 2.22
CA ASP A 141 -7.66 11.31 2.52
C ASP A 141 -7.21 11.26 4.00
N LEU A 142 -8.11 10.92 4.91
CA LEU A 142 -7.80 10.74 6.32
C LEU A 142 -6.82 9.58 6.55
N LEU A 143 -7.01 8.44 5.87
CA LEU A 143 -6.10 7.30 5.97
C LEU A 143 -4.75 7.62 5.33
N LYS A 144 -4.73 8.30 4.18
CA LYS A 144 -3.48 8.73 3.54
C LYS A 144 -2.68 9.66 4.43
N VAL A 145 -3.32 10.66 5.03
CA VAL A 145 -2.69 11.57 6.00
C VAL A 145 -2.10 10.81 7.17
N ARG A 146 -2.87 9.87 7.75
CA ARG A 146 -2.43 9.06 8.89
C ARG A 146 -1.25 8.17 8.51
N ASN A 147 -1.35 7.43 7.42
CA ASN A 147 -0.28 6.57 6.93
C ASN A 147 1.02 7.36 6.72
N PHE A 148 0.91 8.54 6.10
CA PHE A 148 2.05 9.40 5.86
C PHE A 148 2.68 9.91 7.18
N ALA A 149 1.85 10.36 8.13
CA ALA A 149 2.31 10.82 9.43
C ALA A 149 3.01 9.72 10.23
N ASP A 150 2.45 8.51 10.25
CA ASP A 150 2.99 7.35 10.97
C ASP A 150 4.38 6.95 10.46
N VAL A 151 4.62 7.10 9.17
CA VAL A 151 5.84 6.64 8.49
C VAL A 151 6.90 7.74 8.42
N MET A 152 6.49 8.97 8.11
CA MET A 152 7.40 10.10 7.91
C MET A 152 7.66 10.90 9.19
N GLY A 153 6.84 10.69 10.24
CA GLY A 153 6.90 11.46 11.48
C GLY A 153 6.39 12.90 11.35
N TYR A 154 5.78 13.24 10.22
CA TYR A 154 5.12 14.53 9.97
C TYR A 154 4.02 14.35 8.94
N VAL A 155 3.06 15.26 8.89
CA VAL A 155 1.99 15.25 7.89
C VAL A 155 2.46 15.99 6.64
N GLY A 156 2.84 15.25 5.60
CA GLY A 156 3.24 15.79 4.30
C GLY A 156 2.14 15.73 3.24
N TYR A 157 1.10 14.94 3.48
CA TYR A 157 -0.01 14.80 2.53
C TYR A 157 -0.84 16.08 2.46
N VAL A 158 -1.15 16.51 1.24
CA VAL A 158 -2.06 17.63 0.94
C VAL A 158 -2.96 17.16 -0.19
N SER A 159 -4.27 17.19 0.03
CA SER A 159 -5.24 16.74 -1.00
C SER A 159 -5.28 17.63 -2.23
N GLY A 160 -4.91 18.91 -2.07
CA GLY A 160 -5.01 19.91 -3.14
C GLY A 160 -6.44 20.31 -3.52
N LYS A 161 -7.46 19.65 -2.96
CA LYS A 161 -8.87 19.92 -3.26
C LYS A 161 -9.37 21.15 -2.50
N GLU A 162 -10.12 22.03 -3.19
CA GLU A 162 -10.70 23.24 -2.60
C GLU A 162 -11.64 22.93 -1.42
N GLU A 163 -12.44 21.88 -1.55
CA GLU A 163 -13.36 21.40 -0.53
C GLU A 163 -12.70 20.95 0.78
N ASP A 164 -11.41 20.57 0.69
CA ASP A 164 -10.64 20.09 1.83
C ASP A 164 -9.90 21.22 2.59
N ARG A 165 -9.97 22.46 2.12
CA ARG A 165 -9.32 23.62 2.78
C ARG A 165 -9.75 23.83 4.22
N ARG A 166 -10.98 23.45 4.57
CA ARG A 166 -11.56 23.57 5.91
C ARG A 166 -11.40 22.31 6.76
N LYS A 167 -10.95 21.21 6.15
CA LYS A 167 -10.72 19.95 6.87
C LYS A 167 -9.37 20.01 7.59
N LEU A 168 -9.41 19.70 8.88
CA LEU A 168 -8.23 19.69 9.74
C LEU A 168 -7.94 18.27 10.21
N TYR A 169 -6.69 17.87 10.13
CA TYR A 169 -6.20 16.67 10.78
C TYR A 169 -5.64 17.03 12.16
N ILE A 170 -6.07 16.32 13.20
CA ILE A 170 -5.54 16.50 14.55
C ILE A 170 -4.23 15.71 14.65
N LEU A 171 -3.13 16.44 14.83
CA LEU A 171 -1.80 15.85 15.00
C LEU A 171 -1.59 15.42 16.44
N ASP A 172 -2.01 16.26 17.40
CA ASP A 172 -1.77 16.01 18.81
C ASP A 172 -2.76 16.77 19.70
N VAL A 173 -2.96 16.25 20.92
CA VAL A 173 -3.85 16.85 21.92
C VAL A 173 -3.16 16.82 23.28
N TYR A 174 -2.91 17.99 23.85
CA TYR A 174 -2.29 18.15 25.16
C TYR A 174 -3.28 18.71 26.18
N PRO A 175 -3.41 18.13 27.39
CA PRO A 175 -4.22 18.67 28.43
C PRO A 175 -3.61 20.00 28.92
N LEU A 176 -4.44 21.02 29.11
CA LEU A 176 -4.06 22.27 29.74
C LEU A 176 -4.40 22.21 31.23
N VAL A 177 -3.37 22.28 32.05
CA VAL A 177 -3.47 22.15 33.51
C VAL A 177 -3.09 23.46 34.16
N ARG A 178 -3.91 23.95 35.13
CA ARG A 178 -3.59 25.13 35.92
C ARG A 178 -2.48 24.83 36.91
N ARG A 179 -1.46 25.66 36.96
CA ARG A 179 -0.33 25.51 37.91
C ARG A 179 -0.75 25.62 39.37
N LYS A 180 -1.81 26.39 39.66
CA LYS A 180 -2.24 26.71 41.04
C LYS A 180 -2.88 25.51 41.75
N ASP A 181 -3.70 24.74 41.07
CA ASP A 181 -4.52 23.68 41.68
C ASP A 181 -4.38 22.32 40.94
N ASN A 182 -3.49 22.26 39.97
CA ASN A 182 -3.24 21.10 39.14
C ASN A 182 -4.49 20.53 38.43
N LYS A 183 -5.53 21.39 38.24
CA LYS A 183 -6.77 21.00 37.59
C LYS A 183 -6.69 21.25 36.07
N GLN A 184 -7.15 20.27 35.33
CA GLN A 184 -7.30 20.42 33.88
C GLN A 184 -8.46 21.40 33.61
N PHE A 185 -8.24 22.35 32.70
CA PHE A 185 -9.23 23.33 32.29
C PHE A 185 -9.49 23.38 30.78
N GLY A 186 -8.83 22.52 30.00
CA GLY A 186 -9.01 22.44 28.56
C GLY A 186 -7.95 21.60 27.87
N TYR A 187 -7.85 21.79 26.58
CA TYR A 187 -6.88 21.11 25.73
C TYR A 187 -6.24 22.07 24.75
N SER A 188 -4.95 21.86 24.46
CA SER A 188 -4.27 22.44 23.32
C SER A 188 -4.26 21.39 22.18
N VAL A 189 -4.84 21.71 21.05
CA VAL A 189 -4.99 20.84 19.90
C VAL A 189 -4.08 21.35 18.78
N ILE A 190 -3.15 20.52 18.34
CA ILE A 190 -2.30 20.80 17.18
C ILE A 190 -2.95 20.15 15.96
N THR A 191 -3.14 20.94 14.92
CA THR A 191 -3.83 20.50 13.70
C THR A 191 -3.02 20.82 12.45
N LYS A 192 -3.36 20.15 11.36
CA LYS A 192 -2.87 20.46 10.02
C LYS A 192 -4.03 20.48 9.04
N SER A 193 -4.08 21.49 8.20
CA SER A 193 -5.07 21.58 7.13
C SER A 193 -4.78 20.54 6.05
N ILE A 194 -5.76 19.71 5.72
CA ILE A 194 -5.64 18.69 4.66
C ILE A 194 -5.50 19.35 3.29
N GLY A 195 -6.22 20.45 3.04
CA GLY A 195 -6.20 21.15 1.76
C GLY A 195 -4.98 22.05 1.54
N SER A 196 -4.40 22.65 2.60
CA SER A 196 -3.31 23.62 2.47
C SER A 196 -1.98 23.17 3.09
N GLY A 197 -1.99 22.10 3.88
CA GLY A 197 -0.80 21.64 4.60
C GLY A 197 -0.36 22.55 5.75
N LYS A 198 -1.06 23.66 6.04
CA LYS A 198 -0.71 24.58 7.11
C LYS A 198 -1.02 24.00 8.48
N GLU A 199 -0.06 24.13 9.41
CA GLU A 199 -0.26 23.77 10.80
C GLU A 199 -0.93 24.88 11.56
N GLY A 200 -1.79 24.50 12.50
CA GLY A 200 -2.50 25.40 13.39
C GLY A 200 -2.54 24.87 14.82
N ARG A 201 -2.73 25.76 15.77
CA ARG A 201 -2.93 25.41 17.18
C ARG A 201 -4.20 26.06 17.68
N PHE A 202 -5.06 25.28 18.30
CA PHE A 202 -6.30 25.72 18.90
C PHE A 202 -6.31 25.38 20.39
N THR A 203 -6.96 26.23 21.18
CA THR A 203 -7.23 25.98 22.61
C THR A 203 -8.73 25.71 22.75
N VAL A 204 -9.06 24.55 23.31
CA VAL A 204 -10.43 24.18 23.68
C VAL A 204 -10.51 24.29 25.20
N VAL A 205 -11.39 25.13 25.72
CA VAL A 205 -11.62 25.34 27.15
C VAL A 205 -12.92 24.64 27.54
N ASN A 206 -12.90 23.92 28.68
CA ASN A 206 -14.09 23.25 29.24
C ASN A 206 -15.01 24.25 29.91
#